data_5176050e6659aea3aee1a0fadecca041
#
_entry.id   5176050e6659aea3aee1a0fadecca041
#
_cell.length_a   1.000
_cell.length_b   1.000
_cell.length_c   1.000
_cell.angle_alpha   90.00
_cell.angle_beta   90.00
_cell.angle_gamma   90.00
#
_symmetry.space_group_name_H-M   'P 1'
#
loop_
_entity.id
_entity.type
_entity.pdbx_description
1 polymer ?
#
loop_
_entity_poly.entity_id
_entity_poly.type
_entity_poly.pdbx_seq_one_letter_code
_entity_poly.pdbx_strand_id
1 'polypeptide(L)'
;MERFIKSSIILMAAVFMTIGQAYAATPAELYDDVWKIVNKKYYDPSNNAQDWTKWRYRYENKLKTKEDAYVAIETMLASLNDPYTRFLDPKEFSEETQSIKGSLKGIGTQIGLRDGELVIIAPLEDSPAERAGLMADDRILEINGESTKGINIDVAADKIRGEKGTTVTLLIQRKGVPNKLYSVVRDEIEVKSVSCKPPFETTKIPANIQYIRLSSFISKNAAAEIENILNNSGSVKGYIIDLRSNPGGLLTNAIYISDMLVRGGVIVSTVDRDSYKSTTRARYQQVTDKPIVVLINKGSASASEILSGALKDNHRATIVGE
;
A
#
# COMPACT_ATOMS: atom_id res chain seq x y z
N MET A 1 -21.77 9.46 -21.25
CA MET A 1 -21.12 9.62 -19.93
C MET A 1 -20.00 8.62 -19.65
N GLU A 2 -19.82 7.61 -20.48
CA GLU A 2 -18.74 6.57 -20.36
C GLU A 2 -17.37 6.96 -20.97
N ARG A 3 -17.29 8.07 -21.70
CA ARG A 3 -16.04 8.45 -22.41
C ARG A 3 -15.00 9.19 -21.55
N PHE A 4 -15.39 9.80 -20.44
CA PHE A 4 -14.46 10.60 -19.61
C PHE A 4 -13.68 9.78 -18.57
N ILE A 5 -14.21 8.66 -18.12
CA ILE A 5 -13.53 7.78 -17.14
C ILE A 5 -12.39 6.97 -17.79
N LYS A 6 -12.47 6.72 -19.10
CA LYS A 6 -11.43 5.98 -19.84
C LYS A 6 -10.15 6.79 -20.09
N SER A 7 -10.23 8.12 -20.10
CA SER A 7 -9.07 8.96 -20.42
C SER A 7 -8.08 9.15 -19.28
N SER A 8 -8.52 9.14 -18.01
CA SER A 8 -7.64 9.35 -16.86
C SER A 8 -6.89 8.08 -16.42
N ILE A 9 -7.45 6.91 -16.70
CA ILE A 9 -6.78 5.61 -16.45
C ILE A 9 -5.75 5.31 -17.55
N ILE A 10 -5.96 5.83 -18.76
CA ILE A 10 -5.08 5.61 -19.92
C ILE A 10 -3.77 6.40 -19.80
N LEU A 11 -3.72 7.51 -19.04
CA LEU A 11 -2.50 8.31 -18.94
C LEU A 11 -1.45 7.69 -18.00
N MET A 12 -1.83 6.84 -17.06
CA MET A 12 -0.88 6.03 -16.27
C MET A 12 -0.44 4.74 -17.01
N ALA A 13 -1.24 4.24 -17.93
CA ALA A 13 -0.94 3.05 -18.73
C ALA A 13 -0.21 3.37 -20.05
N ALA A 14 -0.33 4.58 -20.59
CA ALA A 14 0.19 4.92 -21.92
C ALA A 14 1.71 5.16 -22.00
N VAL A 15 2.42 5.18 -20.87
CA VAL A 15 3.91 5.18 -20.89
C VAL A 15 4.47 3.76 -21.09
N PHE A 16 3.63 2.72 -21.03
CA PHE A 16 4.05 1.31 -21.08
C PHE A 16 3.84 0.61 -22.43
N MET A 17 3.26 1.23 -23.44
CA MET A 17 2.88 0.50 -24.67
C MET A 17 3.72 0.78 -25.93
N THR A 18 4.89 1.37 -25.81
CA THR A 18 5.77 1.57 -26.98
C THR A 18 7.19 1.01 -26.82
N ILE A 19 7.39 -0.03 -26.02
CA ILE A 19 8.66 -0.77 -26.02
C ILE A 19 8.41 -2.22 -26.40
N GLY A 20 8.03 -2.41 -27.62
CA GLY A 20 8.14 -3.69 -28.31
C GLY A 20 9.49 -3.76 -29.04
N GLN A 21 10.55 -3.99 -28.28
CA GLN A 21 11.80 -4.71 -28.56
C GLN A 21 12.75 -4.38 -27.41
N ALA A 22 13.07 -5.39 -26.60
CA ALA A 22 13.93 -5.26 -25.43
C ALA A 22 15.38 -5.02 -25.86
N TYR A 23 15.73 -3.77 -26.21
CA TYR A 23 17.08 -3.28 -26.00
C TYR A 23 17.19 -2.98 -24.50
N ALA A 24 17.98 -3.76 -23.79
CA ALA A 24 18.32 -3.42 -22.41
C ALA A 24 19.05 -2.08 -22.45
N ALA A 25 18.39 -1.03 -21.95
CA ALA A 25 18.97 0.32 -21.88
C ALA A 25 20.35 0.24 -21.20
N THR A 26 21.33 0.91 -21.75
CA THR A 26 22.64 1.07 -21.10
C THR A 26 22.46 1.84 -19.78
N PRO A 27 23.40 1.71 -18.82
CA PRO A 27 23.34 2.47 -17.57
C PRO A 27 23.20 3.99 -17.78
N ALA A 28 23.88 4.53 -18.79
CA ALA A 28 23.82 5.95 -19.13
C ALA A 28 22.46 6.36 -19.73
N GLU A 29 21.87 5.53 -20.60
CA GLU A 29 20.52 5.76 -21.15
C GLU A 29 19.48 5.71 -20.05
N LEU A 30 19.54 4.75 -19.13
CA LEU A 30 18.62 4.66 -18.00
C LEU A 30 18.65 5.93 -17.14
N TYR A 31 19.85 6.43 -16.83
CA TYR A 31 20.01 7.67 -16.07
C TYR A 31 19.43 8.89 -16.83
N ASP A 32 19.75 9.03 -18.12
CA ASP A 32 19.26 10.14 -18.95
C ASP A 32 17.73 10.10 -19.11
N ASP A 33 17.14 8.93 -19.20
CA ASP A 33 15.69 8.77 -19.31
C ASP A 33 14.99 9.18 -18.01
N VAL A 34 15.52 8.81 -16.84
CA VAL A 34 14.98 9.28 -15.55
C VAL A 34 15.14 10.79 -15.43
N TRP A 35 16.29 11.35 -15.82
CA TRP A 35 16.51 12.81 -15.87
C TRP A 35 15.45 13.50 -16.74
N LYS A 36 15.18 12.97 -17.94
CA LYS A 36 14.15 13.52 -18.87
C LYS A 36 12.76 13.45 -18.29
N ILE A 37 12.41 12.33 -17.61
CA ILE A 37 11.11 12.15 -16.97
C ILE A 37 10.89 13.22 -15.93
N VAL A 38 11.85 13.42 -15.03
CA VAL A 38 11.76 14.46 -13.98
C VAL A 38 11.71 15.85 -14.60
N ASN A 39 12.60 16.15 -15.55
CA ASN A 39 12.61 17.43 -16.24
C ASN A 39 11.26 17.79 -16.88
N LYS A 40 10.51 16.78 -17.33
CA LYS A 40 9.21 16.97 -18.01
C LYS A 40 8.03 16.88 -17.08
N LYS A 41 8.10 16.08 -16.00
CA LYS A 41 6.93 15.64 -15.22
C LYS A 41 6.93 16.09 -13.78
N TYR A 42 8.08 16.45 -13.20
CA TYR A 42 8.11 16.92 -11.82
C TYR A 42 7.25 18.17 -11.68
N TYR A 43 6.44 18.21 -10.65
CA TYR A 43 5.38 19.22 -10.50
C TYR A 43 5.91 20.65 -10.39
N ASP A 44 7.08 20.86 -9.76
CA ASP A 44 7.73 22.16 -9.65
C ASP A 44 8.67 22.39 -10.84
N PRO A 45 8.39 23.39 -11.70
CA PRO A 45 9.24 23.74 -12.83
C PRO A 45 10.69 24.10 -12.47
N SER A 46 10.91 24.57 -11.23
CA SER A 46 12.26 24.90 -10.73
C SER A 46 13.03 23.65 -10.24
N ASN A 47 12.40 22.47 -10.25
CA ASN A 47 12.91 21.24 -9.66
C ASN A 47 13.44 21.46 -8.24
N ASN A 48 12.66 22.13 -7.41
CA ASN A 48 12.99 22.55 -6.04
C ASN A 48 14.29 23.40 -5.98
N ALA A 49 14.37 24.38 -6.88
CA ALA A 49 15.52 25.30 -7.05
C ALA A 49 16.85 24.61 -7.39
N GLN A 50 16.80 23.40 -7.98
CA GLN A 50 17.99 22.70 -8.46
C GLN A 50 18.40 23.15 -9.86
N ASP A 51 19.70 23.26 -10.11
CA ASP A 51 20.24 23.35 -11.48
C ASP A 51 20.13 21.96 -12.13
N TRP A 52 18.95 21.67 -12.67
CA TRP A 52 18.63 20.35 -13.19
C TRP A 52 19.50 19.95 -14.37
N THR A 53 19.99 20.93 -15.16
CA THR A 53 20.89 20.69 -16.29
C THR A 53 22.22 20.11 -15.83
N LYS A 54 22.77 20.56 -14.70
CA LYS A 54 24.02 19.99 -14.15
C LYS A 54 23.88 18.53 -13.76
N TRP A 55 22.70 18.12 -13.29
CA TRP A 55 22.45 16.73 -12.96
C TRP A 55 22.55 15.81 -14.17
N ARG A 56 22.11 16.25 -15.36
CA ARG A 56 22.17 15.46 -16.59
C ARG A 56 23.57 14.92 -16.91
N TYR A 57 24.60 15.76 -16.72
CA TYR A 57 25.99 15.46 -17.10
C TYR A 57 26.87 15.05 -15.92
N ARG A 58 26.34 15.02 -14.70
CA ARG A 58 27.11 14.77 -13.46
C ARG A 58 27.86 13.45 -13.46
N TYR A 59 27.26 12.43 -14.06
CA TYR A 59 27.80 11.08 -14.11
C TYR A 59 28.25 10.65 -15.51
N GLU A 60 28.45 11.58 -16.42
CA GLU A 60 28.94 11.29 -17.76
C GLU A 60 30.20 10.42 -17.71
N ASN A 61 30.22 9.31 -18.48
CA ASN A 61 31.30 8.33 -18.55
C ASN A 61 31.59 7.56 -17.21
N LYS A 62 30.83 7.75 -16.17
CA LYS A 62 31.04 7.10 -14.87
C LYS A 62 30.14 5.87 -14.64
N LEU A 63 29.04 5.75 -15.35
CA LEU A 63 28.06 4.67 -15.18
C LEU A 63 28.51 3.44 -15.99
N LYS A 64 28.98 2.39 -15.31
CA LYS A 64 29.48 1.14 -15.94
C LYS A 64 28.49 0.00 -15.80
N THR A 65 27.76 -0.05 -14.69
CA THR A 65 26.80 -1.08 -14.36
C THR A 65 25.40 -0.50 -14.13
N LYS A 66 24.38 -1.33 -14.10
CA LYS A 66 23.02 -0.89 -13.73
C LYS A 66 22.97 -0.38 -12.30
N GLU A 67 23.72 -1.00 -11.42
CA GLU A 67 23.84 -0.58 -10.02
C GLU A 67 24.43 0.81 -9.88
N ASP A 68 25.46 1.15 -10.70
CA ASP A 68 25.98 2.52 -10.76
C ASP A 68 24.87 3.51 -11.17
N ALA A 69 24.06 3.14 -12.16
CA ALA A 69 22.95 3.99 -12.61
C ALA A 69 21.88 4.14 -11.53
N TYR A 70 21.53 3.09 -10.81
CA TYR A 70 20.53 3.14 -9.72
C TYR A 70 20.98 4.09 -8.62
N VAL A 71 22.20 3.95 -8.11
CA VAL A 71 22.77 4.85 -7.10
C VAL A 71 22.84 6.30 -7.59
N ALA A 72 23.21 6.52 -8.85
CA ALA A 72 23.26 7.86 -9.44
C ALA A 72 21.85 8.48 -9.57
N ILE A 73 20.86 7.68 -9.97
CA ILE A 73 19.44 8.10 -10.05
C ILE A 73 18.92 8.47 -8.66
N GLU A 74 19.10 7.61 -7.67
CA GLU A 74 18.67 7.88 -6.29
C GLU A 74 19.30 9.17 -5.76
N THR A 75 20.60 9.36 -6.00
CA THR A 75 21.31 10.59 -5.60
C THR A 75 20.74 11.84 -6.30
N MET A 76 20.41 11.73 -7.58
CA MET A 76 19.78 12.81 -8.34
C MET A 76 18.39 13.13 -7.79
N LEU A 77 17.56 12.13 -7.53
CA LEU A 77 16.20 12.32 -7.00
C LEU A 77 16.21 12.84 -5.57
N ALA A 78 17.14 12.38 -4.74
CA ALA A 78 17.32 12.89 -3.37
C ALA A 78 17.61 14.40 -3.34
N SER A 79 18.25 14.96 -4.40
CA SER A 79 18.50 16.39 -4.49
C SER A 79 17.24 17.24 -4.60
N LEU A 80 16.13 16.65 -5.05
CA LEU A 80 14.83 17.32 -5.09
C LEU A 80 14.27 17.60 -3.69
N ASN A 81 14.82 16.96 -2.65
CA ASN A 81 14.33 17.05 -1.28
C ASN A 81 12.81 16.80 -1.18
N ASP A 82 12.32 15.87 -2.01
CA ASP A 82 10.93 15.44 -2.10
C ASP A 82 10.85 13.96 -1.73
N PRO A 83 10.27 13.59 -0.56
CA PRO A 83 10.22 12.22 -0.10
C PRO A 83 9.29 11.34 -0.95
N TYR A 84 8.49 11.93 -1.82
CA TYR A 84 7.52 11.21 -2.68
C TYR A 84 8.06 10.92 -4.08
N THR A 85 9.14 11.59 -4.48
CA THR A 85 9.83 11.33 -5.76
C THR A 85 10.98 10.36 -5.54
N ARG A 86 10.79 9.10 -5.94
CA ARG A 86 11.77 8.03 -5.75
C ARG A 86 11.90 7.16 -6.99
N PHE A 87 13.03 6.51 -7.12
CA PHE A 87 13.27 5.44 -8.07
C PHE A 87 12.89 4.11 -7.42
N LEU A 88 12.29 3.23 -8.19
CA LEU A 88 12.07 1.85 -7.81
C LEU A 88 12.80 0.97 -8.82
N ASP A 89 13.67 0.12 -8.36
CA ASP A 89 14.28 -0.89 -9.21
C ASP A 89 13.21 -1.93 -9.66
N PRO A 90 13.48 -2.83 -10.62
CA PRO A 90 12.50 -3.79 -11.09
C PRO A 90 11.94 -4.71 -9.98
N LYS A 91 12.74 -5.02 -8.95
CA LYS A 91 12.31 -5.84 -7.81
C LYS A 91 11.35 -5.03 -6.93
N GLU A 92 11.78 -3.85 -6.49
CA GLU A 92 10.98 -2.92 -5.68
C GLU A 92 9.67 -2.54 -6.39
N PHE A 93 9.73 -2.27 -7.71
CA PHE A 93 8.54 -1.98 -8.50
C PHE A 93 7.57 -3.16 -8.56
N SER A 94 8.09 -4.39 -8.68
CA SER A 94 7.26 -5.60 -8.63
C SER A 94 6.58 -5.75 -7.27
N GLU A 95 7.33 -5.56 -6.19
CA GLU A 95 6.82 -5.64 -4.81
C GLU A 95 5.76 -4.57 -4.53
N GLU A 96 6.03 -3.32 -4.90
CA GLU A 96 5.09 -2.20 -4.78
C GLU A 96 3.81 -2.48 -5.60
N THR A 97 3.95 -2.96 -6.84
CA THR A 97 2.82 -3.30 -7.71
C THR A 97 1.98 -4.44 -7.12
N GLN A 98 2.60 -5.45 -6.53
CA GLN A 98 1.87 -6.53 -5.84
C GLN A 98 1.14 -5.99 -4.60
N SER A 99 1.79 -5.14 -3.83
CA SER A 99 1.18 -4.45 -2.69
C SER A 99 -0.02 -3.61 -3.12
N ILE A 100 0.10 -2.81 -4.18
CA ILE A 100 -0.99 -1.99 -4.72
C ILE A 100 -2.14 -2.84 -5.29
N LYS A 101 -1.87 -4.03 -5.81
CA LYS A 101 -2.91 -4.95 -6.30
C LYS A 101 -3.72 -5.58 -5.17
N GLY A 102 -3.32 -5.39 -3.91
CA GLY A 102 -4.01 -5.92 -2.73
C GLY A 102 -3.95 -7.44 -2.64
N SER A 103 -3.04 -8.07 -3.37
CA SER A 103 -2.79 -9.49 -3.32
C SER A 103 -1.34 -9.75 -2.94
N LEU A 104 -1.15 -10.47 -1.85
CA LEU A 104 0.14 -10.99 -1.46
C LEU A 104 0.27 -12.42 -1.97
N LYS A 105 1.32 -12.70 -2.77
CA LYS A 105 1.63 -14.07 -3.17
C LYS A 105 2.45 -14.75 -2.08
N GLY A 106 1.91 -15.81 -1.50
CA GLY A 106 2.58 -16.51 -0.41
C GLY A 106 1.64 -17.45 0.33
N ILE A 107 1.89 -17.64 1.62
CA ILE A 107 1.06 -18.52 2.45
C ILE A 107 0.11 -17.75 3.39
N GLY A 108 0.19 -16.42 3.44
CA GLY A 108 -0.67 -15.59 4.30
C GLY A 108 -0.33 -15.71 5.77
N THR A 109 0.92 -15.42 6.13
CA THR A 109 1.35 -15.36 7.52
C THR A 109 2.14 -14.10 7.78
N GLN A 110 1.92 -13.50 8.93
CA GLN A 110 2.74 -12.42 9.46
C GLN A 110 3.86 -13.05 10.28
N ILE A 111 5.11 -12.73 9.95
CA ILE A 111 6.29 -13.20 10.65
C ILE A 111 6.99 -12.07 11.39
N GLY A 112 7.79 -12.42 12.39
CA GLY A 112 8.58 -11.48 13.18
C GLY A 112 9.78 -12.16 13.81
N LEU A 113 10.65 -11.36 14.42
CA LEU A 113 11.73 -11.88 15.26
C LEU A 113 11.37 -11.72 16.74
N ARG A 114 11.52 -12.79 17.52
CA ARG A 114 11.38 -12.76 18.98
C ARG A 114 12.58 -13.49 19.58
N ASP A 115 13.33 -12.79 20.40
CA ASP A 115 14.58 -13.29 21.00
C ASP A 115 15.60 -13.78 19.94
N GLY A 116 15.62 -13.14 18.77
CA GLY A 116 16.49 -13.51 17.66
C GLY A 116 16.04 -14.73 16.84
N GLU A 117 14.87 -15.28 17.15
CA GLU A 117 14.27 -16.43 16.44
C GLU A 117 13.08 -15.98 15.56
N LEU A 118 12.99 -16.58 14.38
CA LEU A 118 11.90 -16.31 13.46
C LEU A 118 10.61 -16.98 13.97
N VAL A 119 9.55 -16.19 14.15
CA VAL A 119 8.25 -16.67 14.65
C VAL A 119 7.10 -16.24 13.77
N ILE A 120 6.04 -17.01 13.79
CA ILE A 120 4.73 -16.62 13.25
C ILE A 120 4.05 -15.71 14.29
N ILE A 121 3.80 -14.46 13.92
CA ILE A 121 3.02 -13.52 14.75
C ILE A 121 1.54 -13.89 14.67
N ALA A 122 1.02 -14.07 13.44
CA ALA A 122 -0.32 -14.57 13.19
C ALA A 122 -0.46 -15.09 11.76
N PRO A 123 -1.17 -16.19 11.52
CA PRO A 123 -1.70 -16.49 10.19
C PRO A 123 -2.83 -15.51 9.87
N LEU A 124 -3.00 -15.17 8.60
CA LEU A 124 -4.13 -14.38 8.12
C LEU A 124 -5.37 -15.28 8.01
N GLU A 125 -6.53 -14.71 8.29
CA GLU A 125 -7.82 -15.40 8.17
C GLU A 125 -8.03 -15.90 6.74
N ASP A 126 -8.54 -17.12 6.60
CA ASP A 126 -8.76 -17.80 5.31
C ASP A 126 -7.49 -18.01 4.46
N SER A 127 -6.32 -17.93 5.04
CA SER A 127 -5.04 -18.11 4.34
C SER A 127 -4.62 -19.58 4.22
N PRO A 128 -3.71 -19.92 3.27
CA PRO A 128 -3.09 -21.25 3.25
C PRO A 128 -2.37 -21.62 4.55
N ALA A 129 -1.75 -20.66 5.23
CA ALA A 129 -1.08 -20.86 6.52
C ALA A 129 -2.06 -21.29 7.60
N GLU A 130 -3.21 -20.62 7.71
CA GLU A 130 -4.26 -20.98 8.66
C GLU A 130 -4.86 -22.35 8.34
N ARG A 131 -5.19 -22.59 7.06
CA ARG A 131 -5.72 -23.91 6.63
C ARG A 131 -4.75 -25.06 6.86
N ALA A 132 -3.43 -24.80 6.81
CA ALA A 132 -2.41 -25.76 7.14
C ALA A 132 -2.27 -26.01 8.65
N GLY A 133 -2.89 -25.19 9.51
CA GLY A 133 -2.84 -25.28 10.97
C GLY A 133 -1.61 -24.62 11.59
N LEU A 134 -0.99 -23.67 10.91
CA LEU A 134 0.02 -22.79 11.51
C LEU A 134 -0.66 -21.85 12.50
N MET A 135 0.03 -21.52 13.59
CA MET A 135 -0.51 -20.74 14.70
C MET A 135 0.44 -19.61 15.11
N ALA A 136 -0.10 -18.65 15.85
CA ALA A 136 0.72 -17.64 16.51
C ALA A 136 1.71 -18.32 17.46
N ASP A 137 2.90 -17.71 17.62
CA ASP A 137 4.03 -18.20 18.41
C ASP A 137 4.69 -19.50 17.92
N ASP A 138 4.31 -20.02 16.76
CA ASP A 138 5.07 -21.07 16.09
C ASP A 138 6.46 -20.52 15.70
N ARG A 139 7.53 -21.20 16.12
CA ARG A 139 8.90 -20.88 15.70
C ARG A 139 9.19 -21.59 14.38
N ILE A 140 9.71 -20.85 13.42
CA ILE A 140 10.12 -21.39 12.12
C ILE A 140 11.61 -21.73 12.21
N LEU A 141 11.95 -23.00 12.29
CA LEU A 141 13.33 -23.48 12.39
C LEU A 141 14.02 -23.59 11.04
N GLU A 142 13.23 -23.95 9.99
CA GLU A 142 13.74 -24.11 8.63
C GLU A 142 12.69 -23.64 7.62
N ILE A 143 13.17 -23.09 6.50
CA ILE A 143 12.39 -22.79 5.30
C ILE A 143 13.01 -23.54 4.14
N ASN A 144 12.27 -24.44 3.49
CA ASN A 144 12.74 -25.29 2.39
C ASN A 144 14.01 -26.09 2.73
N GLY A 145 14.14 -26.55 3.99
CA GLY A 145 15.31 -27.30 4.49
C GLY A 145 16.51 -26.42 4.87
N GLU A 146 16.42 -25.10 4.74
CA GLU A 146 17.46 -24.18 5.16
C GLU A 146 17.16 -23.60 6.53
N SER A 147 18.16 -23.60 7.43
CA SER A 147 18.01 -23.08 8.80
C SER A 147 17.72 -21.59 8.81
N THR A 148 16.82 -21.17 9.71
CA THR A 148 16.47 -19.77 9.94
C THR A 148 17.27 -19.10 11.04
N LYS A 149 18.26 -19.77 11.61
CA LYS A 149 19.08 -19.22 12.70
C LYS A 149 19.86 -18.00 12.21
N GLY A 150 19.58 -16.84 12.82
CA GLY A 150 20.22 -15.57 12.49
C GLY A 150 19.78 -14.99 11.12
N ILE A 151 18.67 -15.46 10.55
CA ILE A 151 18.15 -14.96 9.29
C ILE A 151 17.64 -13.52 9.43
N ASN A 152 17.85 -12.71 8.39
CA ASN A 152 17.17 -11.43 8.27
C ASN A 152 15.68 -11.67 7.93
N ILE A 153 14.78 -10.87 8.52
CA ILE A 153 13.34 -11.05 8.37
C ILE A 153 12.87 -10.89 6.92
N ASP A 154 13.49 -9.98 6.16
CA ASP A 154 13.14 -9.73 4.75
C ASP A 154 13.55 -10.93 3.89
N VAL A 155 14.72 -11.49 4.15
CA VAL A 155 15.19 -12.73 3.48
C VAL A 155 14.26 -13.90 3.80
N ALA A 156 13.78 -14.01 5.04
CA ALA A 156 12.82 -15.04 5.43
C ALA A 156 11.48 -14.84 4.71
N ALA A 157 11.00 -13.60 4.65
CA ALA A 157 9.78 -13.26 3.94
C ALA A 157 9.87 -13.60 2.45
N ASP A 158 10.99 -13.27 1.80
CA ASP A 158 11.22 -13.58 0.37
C ASP A 158 11.22 -15.11 0.11
N LYS A 159 11.79 -15.91 1.02
CA LYS A 159 11.76 -17.38 0.92
C LYS A 159 10.36 -17.96 1.11
N ILE A 160 9.54 -17.36 1.96
CA ILE A 160 8.16 -17.78 2.23
C ILE A 160 7.23 -17.35 1.09
N ARG A 161 7.41 -16.15 0.53
CA ARG A 161 6.70 -15.66 -0.65
C ARG A 161 7.04 -16.52 -1.88
N GLY A 162 6.27 -16.38 -2.93
CA GLY A 162 6.49 -17.01 -4.22
C GLY A 162 5.21 -17.16 -5.03
N GLU A 163 5.35 -17.68 -6.24
CA GLU A 163 4.25 -17.80 -7.19
C GLU A 163 3.15 -18.72 -6.67
N LYS A 164 1.89 -18.34 -6.97
CA LYS A 164 0.70 -19.13 -6.68
C LYS A 164 0.85 -20.55 -7.22
N GLY A 165 0.48 -21.54 -6.41
CA GLY A 165 0.56 -22.96 -6.73
C GLY A 165 1.91 -23.61 -6.42
N THR A 166 2.96 -22.85 -6.12
CA THR A 166 4.23 -23.40 -5.63
C THR A 166 4.15 -23.75 -4.14
N THR A 167 4.99 -24.64 -3.66
CA THR A 167 5.00 -25.10 -2.27
C THR A 167 6.18 -24.53 -1.51
N VAL A 168 5.97 -24.11 -0.26
CA VAL A 168 7.03 -23.87 0.72
C VAL A 168 6.92 -24.89 1.84
N THR A 169 8.06 -25.38 2.32
CA THR A 169 8.13 -26.25 3.50
C THR A 169 8.70 -25.51 4.68
N LEU A 170 8.05 -25.63 5.83
CA LEU A 170 8.45 -24.99 7.08
C LEU A 170 8.61 -26.03 8.17
N LEU A 171 9.79 -26.15 8.78
CA LEU A 171 9.97 -26.91 10.00
C LEU A 171 9.57 -26.04 11.18
N ILE A 172 8.49 -26.43 11.85
CA ILE A 172 7.88 -25.67 12.94
C ILE A 172 8.20 -26.32 14.28
N GLN A 173 8.61 -25.48 15.23
CA GLN A 173 8.66 -25.83 16.64
C GLN A 173 7.51 -25.12 17.36
N ARG A 174 6.65 -25.91 17.98
CA ARG A 174 5.51 -25.42 18.80
C ARG A 174 5.68 -25.91 20.22
N LYS A 175 5.42 -25.04 21.20
CA LYS A 175 5.54 -25.42 22.62
C LYS A 175 4.67 -26.63 22.95
N GLY A 176 5.28 -27.63 23.57
CA GLY A 176 4.58 -28.83 24.09
C GLY A 176 4.30 -29.91 23.05
N VAL A 177 4.76 -29.78 21.81
CA VAL A 177 4.60 -30.83 20.77
C VAL A 177 5.92 -31.02 20.01
N PRO A 178 6.18 -32.22 19.43
CA PRO A 178 7.33 -32.45 18.58
C PRO A 178 7.39 -31.50 17.39
N ASN A 179 8.61 -31.18 16.93
CA ASN A 179 8.78 -30.41 15.70
C ASN A 179 8.07 -31.09 14.52
N LYS A 180 7.43 -30.30 13.69
CA LYS A 180 6.65 -30.80 12.56
C LYS A 180 6.96 -30.04 11.28
N LEU A 181 7.10 -30.77 10.18
CA LEU A 181 7.23 -30.19 8.85
C LEU A 181 5.84 -29.91 8.29
N TYR A 182 5.63 -28.66 7.86
CA TYR A 182 4.43 -28.20 7.18
C TYR A 182 4.77 -27.93 5.73
N SER A 183 4.00 -28.48 4.80
CA SER A 183 4.05 -28.18 3.37
C SER A 183 2.85 -27.33 3.03
N VAL A 184 3.09 -26.07 2.64
CA VAL A 184 2.01 -25.12 2.39
C VAL A 184 2.09 -24.64 0.94
N VAL A 185 0.99 -24.83 0.20
CA VAL A 185 0.89 -24.34 -1.18
C VAL A 185 0.62 -22.83 -1.14
N ARG A 186 1.44 -22.07 -1.83
CA ARG A 186 1.29 -20.63 -1.94
C ARG A 186 0.05 -20.28 -2.77
N ASP A 187 -0.61 -19.19 -2.38
CA ASP A 187 -1.78 -18.68 -3.06
C ASP A 187 -1.71 -17.14 -3.16
N GLU A 188 -2.65 -16.57 -3.87
CA GLU A 188 -2.91 -15.15 -3.86
C GLU A 188 -3.77 -14.84 -2.63
N ILE A 189 -3.19 -14.13 -1.66
CA ILE A 189 -3.82 -13.83 -0.38
C ILE A 189 -4.55 -12.49 -0.52
N GLU A 190 -5.86 -12.51 -0.42
CA GLU A 190 -6.64 -11.29 -0.34
C GLU A 190 -6.50 -10.67 1.06
N VAL A 191 -5.94 -9.47 1.11
CA VAL A 191 -5.79 -8.76 2.38
C VAL A 191 -7.10 -8.07 2.71
N LYS A 192 -7.82 -8.59 3.72
CA LYS A 192 -9.01 -7.92 4.26
C LYS A 192 -8.60 -6.58 4.87
N SER A 193 -9.06 -5.50 4.28
CA SER A 193 -8.72 -4.13 4.73
C SER A 193 -9.73 -3.53 5.69
N VAL A 194 -10.94 -4.09 5.76
CA VAL A 194 -12.06 -3.59 6.57
C VAL A 194 -12.39 -4.57 7.69
N SER A 195 -12.57 -4.06 8.90
CA SER A 195 -12.99 -4.84 10.07
C SER A 195 -13.91 -4.03 10.97
N CYS A 196 -14.89 -4.68 11.58
CA CYS A 196 -15.75 -4.06 12.59
C CYS A 196 -15.30 -4.34 14.03
N LYS A 197 -14.17 -5.04 14.21
CA LYS A 197 -13.63 -5.36 15.54
C LYS A 197 -12.57 -4.31 15.92
N PRO A 198 -12.67 -3.65 17.07
CA PRO A 198 -11.61 -2.81 17.60
C PRO A 198 -10.33 -3.64 17.83
N PRO A 199 -9.13 -3.06 17.61
CA PRO A 199 -7.87 -3.79 17.76
C PRO A 199 -7.53 -4.17 19.22
N PHE A 200 -8.24 -3.60 20.20
CA PHE A 200 -8.03 -3.86 21.63
C PHE A 200 -9.35 -4.28 22.26
N GLU A 201 -9.36 -5.42 22.94
CA GLU A 201 -10.54 -5.94 23.65
C GLU A 201 -11.04 -5.00 24.77
N THR A 202 -10.18 -4.13 25.27
CA THR A 202 -10.49 -3.15 26.34
C THR A 202 -11.31 -1.96 25.85
N THR A 203 -11.45 -1.77 24.54
CA THR A 203 -12.19 -0.62 23.99
C THR A 203 -13.69 -0.84 24.09
N LYS A 204 -14.31 -0.19 25.07
CA LYS A 204 -15.78 -0.21 25.22
C LYS A 204 -16.41 0.79 24.26
N ILE A 205 -16.83 0.33 23.11
CA ILE A 205 -17.63 1.12 22.17
C ILE A 205 -19.10 0.91 22.48
N PRO A 206 -19.91 1.99 22.64
CA PRO A 206 -21.35 1.86 22.86
C PRO A 206 -22.02 1.05 21.74
N ALA A 207 -22.96 0.17 22.08
CA ALA A 207 -23.63 -0.71 21.12
C ALA A 207 -24.38 0.03 19.99
N ASN A 208 -24.68 1.31 20.19
CA ASN A 208 -25.32 2.16 19.19
C ASN A 208 -24.32 2.95 18.32
N ILE A 209 -23.02 2.64 18.41
CA ILE A 209 -21.95 3.21 17.58
C ILE A 209 -21.32 2.08 16.77
N GLN A 210 -21.30 2.22 15.46
CA GLN A 210 -20.61 1.29 14.57
C GLN A 210 -19.13 1.68 14.46
N TYR A 211 -18.27 0.74 14.85
CA TYR A 211 -16.84 0.86 14.62
C TYR A 211 -16.47 0.22 13.28
N ILE A 212 -15.65 0.93 12.49
CA ILE A 212 -15.13 0.47 11.20
C ILE A 212 -13.64 0.77 11.19
N ARG A 213 -12.81 -0.26 11.21
CA ARG A 213 -11.39 -0.12 10.96
C ARG A 213 -11.12 -0.31 9.49
N LEU A 214 -10.44 0.64 8.88
CA LEU A 214 -9.86 0.53 7.55
C LEU A 214 -8.34 0.52 7.72
N SER A 215 -7.73 -0.66 7.62
CA SER A 215 -6.29 -0.84 7.83
C SER A 215 -5.44 -0.47 6.61
N SER A 216 -6.05 -0.45 5.43
CA SER A 216 -5.42 -0.10 4.16
C SER A 216 -6.48 0.23 3.11
N PHE A 217 -6.14 1.06 2.13
CA PHE A 217 -6.97 1.31 0.94
C PHE A 217 -6.62 0.38 -0.23
N ILE A 218 -5.81 -0.65 -0.02
CA ILE A 218 -5.29 -1.52 -1.09
C ILE A 218 -6.34 -2.50 -1.59
N SER A 219 -7.18 -3.08 -0.71
CA SER A 219 -8.20 -4.04 -1.12
C SER A 219 -9.17 -3.41 -2.13
N LYS A 220 -9.35 -4.08 -3.26
CA LYS A 220 -10.32 -3.65 -4.30
C LYS A 220 -11.76 -3.61 -3.77
N ASN A 221 -12.04 -4.38 -2.73
CA ASN A 221 -13.37 -4.53 -2.14
C ASN A 221 -13.60 -3.54 -0.99
N ALA A 222 -12.57 -2.81 -0.51
CA ALA A 222 -12.67 -1.95 0.69
C ALA A 222 -13.84 -0.96 0.63
N ALA A 223 -14.06 -0.30 -0.51
CA ALA A 223 -15.16 0.64 -0.67
C ALA A 223 -16.53 -0.06 -0.60
N ALA A 224 -16.68 -1.20 -1.29
CA ALA A 224 -17.93 -1.98 -1.27
C ALA A 224 -18.22 -2.58 0.11
N GLU A 225 -17.20 -3.03 0.83
CA GLU A 225 -17.35 -3.53 2.22
C GLU A 225 -17.81 -2.42 3.16
N ILE A 226 -17.23 -1.22 3.07
CA ILE A 226 -17.68 -0.05 3.86
C ILE A 226 -19.11 0.33 3.50
N GLU A 227 -19.44 0.40 2.21
CA GLU A 227 -20.80 0.69 1.75
C GLU A 227 -21.82 -0.32 2.32
N ASN A 228 -21.50 -1.61 2.27
CA ASN A 228 -22.33 -2.65 2.83
C ASN A 228 -22.52 -2.49 4.36
N ILE A 229 -21.46 -2.13 5.10
CA ILE A 229 -21.56 -1.86 6.53
C ILE A 229 -22.47 -0.66 6.79
N LEU A 230 -22.31 0.44 6.06
CA LEU A 230 -23.12 1.63 6.23
C LEU A 230 -24.61 1.36 5.95
N ASN A 231 -24.90 0.63 4.87
CA ASN A 231 -26.26 0.27 4.47
C ASN A 231 -26.96 -0.67 5.46
N ASN A 232 -26.20 -1.56 6.11
CA ASN A 232 -26.72 -2.58 7.02
C ASN A 232 -26.63 -2.20 8.51
N SER A 233 -26.13 -1.01 8.84
CA SER A 233 -25.92 -0.56 10.22
C SER A 233 -27.21 -0.12 10.95
N GLY A 234 -28.37 -0.24 10.33
CA GLY A 234 -29.71 -0.10 10.95
C GLY A 234 -29.85 1.04 11.98
N SER A 235 -29.94 0.67 13.26
CA SER A 235 -30.26 1.55 14.38
C SER A 235 -29.08 2.29 15.01
N VAL A 236 -27.84 2.20 14.44
CA VAL A 236 -26.70 2.90 15.03
C VAL A 236 -26.89 4.43 14.95
N LYS A 237 -26.35 5.14 15.93
CA LYS A 237 -26.45 6.60 16.05
C LYS A 237 -25.23 7.33 15.44
N GLY A 238 -24.16 6.60 15.11
CA GLY A 238 -22.95 7.20 14.56
C GLY A 238 -21.89 6.16 14.25
N TYR A 239 -20.79 6.62 13.67
CA TYR A 239 -19.69 5.79 13.21
C TYR A 239 -18.36 6.27 13.77
N ILE A 240 -17.47 5.30 14.05
CA ILE A 240 -16.05 5.54 14.25
C ILE A 240 -15.33 4.89 13.07
N ILE A 241 -14.60 5.67 12.28
CA ILE A 241 -13.73 5.18 11.21
C ILE A 241 -12.30 5.26 11.71
N ASP A 242 -11.66 4.13 11.91
CA ASP A 242 -10.28 4.06 12.42
C ASP A 242 -9.29 3.88 11.27
N LEU A 243 -8.52 4.94 11.00
CA LEU A 243 -7.43 4.99 10.01
C LEU A 243 -6.05 4.98 10.67
N ARG A 244 -5.94 4.75 11.97
CA ARG A 244 -4.64 4.73 12.64
C ARG A 244 -3.74 3.65 12.05
N SER A 245 -2.47 4.01 11.76
CA SER A 245 -1.49 3.13 11.11
C SER A 245 -1.94 2.58 9.76
N ASN A 246 -2.80 3.32 9.04
CA ASN A 246 -3.19 3.02 7.68
C ASN A 246 -2.31 3.83 6.70
N PRO A 247 -1.35 3.22 6.00
CA PRO A 247 -0.42 3.92 5.12
C PRO A 247 -1.05 4.43 3.82
N GLY A 248 -2.35 4.19 3.62
CA GLY A 248 -3.06 4.55 2.40
C GLY A 248 -3.30 3.38 1.47
N GLY A 249 -3.16 3.60 0.17
CA GLY A 249 -3.41 2.64 -0.90
C GLY A 249 -4.08 3.27 -2.10
N LEU A 250 -5.07 2.61 -2.69
CA LEU A 250 -5.70 3.03 -3.94
C LEU A 250 -6.45 4.38 -3.78
N LEU A 251 -6.05 5.37 -4.58
CA LEU A 251 -6.72 6.67 -4.66
C LEU A 251 -8.22 6.52 -5.00
N THR A 252 -8.57 5.57 -5.84
CA THR A 252 -9.96 5.27 -6.20
C THR A 252 -10.80 4.89 -5.00
N ASN A 253 -10.28 4.07 -4.09
CA ASN A 253 -10.97 3.73 -2.84
C ASN A 253 -11.18 4.95 -1.94
N ALA A 254 -10.16 5.81 -1.79
CA ALA A 254 -10.30 7.04 -1.01
C ALA A 254 -11.39 7.94 -1.60
N ILE A 255 -11.43 8.08 -2.92
CA ILE A 255 -12.45 8.86 -3.62
C ILE A 255 -13.84 8.25 -3.42
N TYR A 256 -14.02 6.93 -3.62
CA TYR A 256 -15.33 6.29 -3.46
C TYR A 256 -15.84 6.34 -2.02
N ILE A 257 -14.97 6.06 -1.05
CA ILE A 257 -15.34 6.13 0.38
C ILE A 257 -15.69 7.56 0.78
N SER A 258 -14.94 8.55 0.29
CA SER A 258 -15.28 9.96 0.53
C SER A 258 -16.62 10.33 -0.12
N ASP A 259 -16.87 9.93 -1.37
CA ASP A 259 -18.09 10.25 -2.12
C ASP A 259 -19.36 9.71 -1.44
N MET A 260 -19.28 8.50 -0.85
CA MET A 260 -20.40 7.90 -0.10
C MET A 260 -20.64 8.53 1.27
N LEU A 261 -19.69 9.30 1.80
CA LEU A 261 -19.80 9.92 3.13
C LEU A 261 -20.07 11.42 3.07
N VAL A 262 -19.66 12.10 1.99
CA VAL A 262 -19.78 13.57 1.83
C VAL A 262 -20.96 13.89 0.92
N ARG A 263 -21.82 14.80 1.35
CA ARG A 263 -23.00 15.22 0.56
C ARG A 263 -22.62 15.99 -0.71
N GLY A 264 -21.50 16.69 -0.66
CA GLY A 264 -21.00 17.50 -1.77
C GLY A 264 -19.68 18.17 -1.38
N GLY A 265 -19.06 18.86 -2.33
CA GLY A 265 -17.80 19.56 -2.13
C GLY A 265 -16.60 18.88 -2.78
N VAL A 266 -15.42 19.33 -2.46
CA VAL A 266 -14.16 18.81 -3.02
C VAL A 266 -13.69 17.60 -2.20
N ILE A 267 -13.32 16.52 -2.90
CA ILE A 267 -12.69 15.37 -2.27
C ILE A 267 -11.17 15.52 -2.33
N VAL A 268 -10.62 15.73 -3.54
CA VAL A 268 -9.18 15.88 -3.75
C VAL A 268 -8.92 16.73 -4.98
N SER A 269 -7.80 17.46 -4.98
CA SER A 269 -7.30 18.16 -6.16
C SER A 269 -5.86 17.75 -6.43
N THR A 270 -5.52 17.61 -7.71
CA THR A 270 -4.15 17.41 -8.19
C THR A 270 -3.71 18.61 -9.00
N VAL A 271 -2.46 18.99 -8.88
CA VAL A 271 -1.84 20.07 -9.65
C VAL A 271 -0.65 19.46 -10.38
N ASP A 272 -0.57 19.71 -11.68
CA ASP A 272 0.56 19.27 -12.51
C ASP A 272 1.62 20.37 -12.68
N ARG A 273 2.68 20.07 -13.44
CA ARG A 273 3.79 20.97 -13.72
C ARG A 273 3.36 22.28 -14.38
N ASP A 274 2.33 22.25 -15.19
CA ASP A 274 1.80 23.41 -15.92
C ASP A 274 0.81 24.20 -15.07
N SER A 275 0.73 23.91 -13.76
CA SER A 275 -0.21 24.47 -12.79
C SER A 275 -1.66 24.17 -13.12
N TYR A 276 -1.92 23.18 -13.97
CA TYR A 276 -3.28 22.73 -14.22
C TYR A 276 -3.82 21.97 -13.02
N LYS A 277 -4.92 22.48 -12.47
CA LYS A 277 -5.59 21.89 -11.32
C LYS A 277 -6.77 21.02 -11.77
N SER A 278 -6.67 19.72 -11.52
CA SER A 278 -7.78 18.78 -11.64
C SER A 278 -8.44 18.55 -10.29
N THR A 279 -9.76 18.65 -10.21
CA THR A 279 -10.51 18.56 -8.95
C THR A 279 -11.57 17.48 -9.03
N THR A 280 -11.49 16.51 -8.13
CA THR A 280 -12.53 15.50 -7.93
C THR A 280 -13.49 15.98 -6.85
N ARG A 281 -14.79 15.98 -7.17
CA ARG A 281 -15.87 16.42 -6.28
C ARG A 281 -16.80 15.26 -5.95
N ALA A 282 -17.45 15.34 -4.79
CA ALA A 282 -18.52 14.43 -4.43
C ALA A 282 -19.72 14.59 -5.38
N ARG A 283 -20.36 13.46 -5.71
CA ARG A 283 -21.46 13.36 -6.68
C ARG A 283 -22.84 13.33 -6.02
N TYR A 284 -22.90 13.69 -4.74
CA TYR A 284 -24.13 13.72 -3.94
C TYR A 284 -24.77 12.33 -3.69
N GLN A 285 -23.94 11.29 -3.62
CA GLN A 285 -24.39 9.92 -3.32
C GLN A 285 -24.18 9.54 -1.85
N GLN A 286 -24.36 10.50 -0.94
CA GLN A 286 -24.17 10.27 0.49
C GLN A 286 -25.05 9.12 1.00
N VAL A 287 -24.42 8.07 1.54
CA VAL A 287 -25.10 6.86 2.05
C VAL A 287 -25.63 7.07 3.47
N THR A 288 -25.01 7.93 4.27
CA THR A 288 -25.42 8.21 5.65
C THR A 288 -25.16 9.65 6.03
N ASP A 289 -26.10 10.23 6.79
CA ASP A 289 -25.99 11.55 7.43
C ASP A 289 -25.60 11.47 8.91
N LYS A 290 -25.52 10.26 9.49
CA LYS A 290 -25.17 10.05 10.90
C LYS A 290 -23.79 10.59 11.24
N PRO A 291 -23.55 11.07 12.46
CA PRO A 291 -22.26 11.58 12.91
C PRO A 291 -21.11 10.58 12.68
N ILE A 292 -19.95 11.11 12.30
CA ILE A 292 -18.72 10.33 12.07
C ILE A 292 -17.58 10.94 12.88
N VAL A 293 -16.81 10.07 13.53
CA VAL A 293 -15.50 10.38 14.10
C VAL A 293 -14.46 9.58 13.33
N VAL A 294 -13.39 10.22 12.90
CA VAL A 294 -12.25 9.56 12.24
C VAL A 294 -11.06 9.57 13.18
N LEU A 295 -10.49 8.40 13.43
CA LEU A 295 -9.27 8.25 14.23
C LEU A 295 -8.06 8.19 13.29
N ILE A 296 -7.06 9.03 13.55
CA ILE A 296 -5.79 9.07 12.81
C ILE A 296 -4.60 9.03 13.77
N ASN A 297 -3.42 8.70 13.26
CA ASN A 297 -2.14 8.86 13.95
C ASN A 297 -1.00 9.10 12.92
N LYS A 298 0.24 9.20 13.37
CA LYS A 298 1.44 9.40 12.52
C LYS A 298 1.61 8.36 11.41
N GLY A 299 1.00 7.19 11.53
CA GLY A 299 0.99 6.14 10.51
C GLY A 299 -0.16 6.26 9.51
N SER A 300 -1.01 7.28 9.61
CA SER A 300 -2.08 7.57 8.66
C SER A 300 -1.53 8.44 7.53
N ALA A 301 -1.44 7.90 6.31
CA ALA A 301 -0.80 8.59 5.19
C ALA A 301 -1.56 8.44 3.86
N SER A 302 -1.24 9.28 2.86
CA SER A 302 -1.72 9.17 1.47
C SER A 302 -3.26 9.13 1.38
N ALA A 303 -3.86 8.02 0.94
CA ALA A 303 -5.31 7.84 0.82
C ALA A 303 -6.06 8.09 2.15
N SER A 304 -5.43 7.82 3.30
CA SER A 304 -5.98 8.15 4.63
C SER A 304 -6.06 9.65 4.83
N GLU A 305 -5.08 10.42 4.36
CA GLU A 305 -5.08 11.88 4.42
C GLU A 305 -6.14 12.46 3.49
N ILE A 306 -6.33 11.87 2.30
CA ILE A 306 -7.37 12.27 1.35
C ILE A 306 -8.76 12.09 1.98
N LEU A 307 -9.05 10.92 2.55
CA LEU A 307 -10.34 10.66 3.18
C LEU A 307 -10.56 11.58 4.39
N SER A 308 -9.61 11.65 5.32
CA SER A 308 -9.75 12.47 6.52
C SER A 308 -9.83 13.95 6.18
N GLY A 309 -9.04 14.45 5.23
CA GLY A 309 -9.09 15.82 4.72
C GLY A 309 -10.43 16.14 4.07
N ALA A 310 -10.91 15.29 3.17
CA ALA A 310 -12.20 15.45 2.51
C ALA A 310 -13.35 15.54 3.54
N LEU A 311 -13.35 14.64 4.54
CA LEU A 311 -14.39 14.66 5.59
C LEU A 311 -14.29 15.87 6.50
N LYS A 312 -13.08 16.32 6.84
CA LYS A 312 -12.84 17.53 7.64
C LYS A 312 -13.27 18.79 6.92
N ASP A 313 -12.78 19.00 5.69
CA ASP A 313 -12.99 20.24 4.94
C ASP A 313 -14.45 20.43 4.51
N ASN A 314 -15.18 19.34 4.33
CA ASN A 314 -16.63 19.36 4.07
C ASN A 314 -17.47 19.30 5.36
N HIS A 315 -16.88 19.51 6.54
CA HIS A 315 -17.55 19.52 7.85
C HIS A 315 -18.37 18.25 8.13
N ARG A 316 -17.92 17.12 7.59
CA ARG A 316 -18.66 15.85 7.65
C ARG A 316 -18.29 15.00 8.86
N ALA A 317 -17.06 15.10 9.33
CA ALA A 317 -16.58 14.30 10.45
C ALA A 317 -15.71 15.11 11.41
N THR A 318 -15.65 14.65 12.65
CA THR A 318 -14.65 15.08 13.64
C THR A 318 -13.42 14.20 13.49
N ILE A 319 -12.26 14.82 13.28
CA ILE A 319 -10.98 14.10 13.20
C ILE A 319 -10.34 14.13 14.58
N VAL A 320 -9.91 12.97 15.06
CA VAL A 320 -9.29 12.77 16.39
C VAL A 320 -7.97 12.03 16.22
N GLY A 321 -6.91 12.57 16.78
CA GLY A 321 -5.57 11.95 16.75
C GLY A 321 -4.45 12.97 16.72
N GLU A 322 -3.22 12.47 16.45
CA GLU A 322 -1.98 13.23 16.38
C GLU A 322 -1.48 13.34 14.93
#